data_893474d69ecf962d462fb3e720480931
#
_entry.id   893474d69ecf962d462fb3e720480931
#
_cell.length_a   1.000
_cell.length_b   1.000
_cell.length_c   1.000
_cell.angle_alpha   90.00
_cell.angle_beta   90.00
_cell.angle_gamma   90.00
#
_symmetry.space_group_name_H-M   'P 1'
#
loop_
_entity.id
_entity.type
_entity.pdbx_description
1 polymer ?
#
loop_
_entity_poly.entity_id
_entity_poly.type
_entity_poly.pdbx_seq_one_letter_code
_entity_poly.pdbx_strand_id
1 'polypeptide(L)'
;EQDLEGTAINVRLRILNKSGKYVYEKTYKNIGGTNFWGDPVTSFDHKTIRLDWNGKPSKENEAGKKPTAYASNGTYKVELFYYVEKDQICIKSVTKTKSFKVSSKAPSGSKGLAASTTIPEYTGVDTVDYMAEKMIQSAKIKLTMSQDEKVRRIYHWMTVNFKHKHADEFAKAKNYYDLTSTKAQKRIKNYKKKTLQNYQNGKLIFGGSSWSSFMAPYMQKRGGVCSDQAAIFVILCNHAGVDAGVCNGYYKNLDGTRAGHSWNYAIVDGKKYYYDVDVEIQNYSKGQGDYYWYKKTLKQAKKNHIFQ
;
A
#
# COMPACT_ATOMS: atom_id res chain seq x y z
N GLU A 1 -18.03 14.39 -29.08
CA GLU A 1 -17.45 13.26 -28.31
C GLU A 1 -16.12 12.92 -28.95
N GLN A 2 -15.00 13.05 -28.24
CA GLN A 2 -13.70 12.59 -28.73
C GLN A 2 -13.65 11.07 -28.55
N ASP A 3 -13.35 10.37 -29.63
CA ASP A 3 -13.05 8.94 -29.61
C ASP A 3 -11.83 8.67 -28.70
N LEU A 4 -12.08 8.04 -27.56
CA LEU A 4 -11.06 7.73 -26.55
C LEU A 4 -10.51 6.30 -26.68
N GLU A 5 -10.94 5.54 -27.69
CA GLU A 5 -10.45 4.19 -27.92
C GLU A 5 -8.93 4.18 -28.15
N GLY A 6 -8.26 3.23 -27.52
CA GLY A 6 -6.82 3.09 -27.61
C GLY A 6 -6.00 4.20 -26.93
N THR A 7 -6.61 4.99 -26.05
CA THR A 7 -5.88 6.04 -25.32
C THR A 7 -5.23 5.49 -24.05
N ALA A 8 -4.03 5.96 -23.76
CA ALA A 8 -3.31 5.69 -22.52
C ALA A 8 -3.09 6.98 -21.73
N ILE A 9 -3.43 6.97 -20.44
CA ILE A 9 -3.10 8.07 -19.53
C ILE A 9 -1.78 7.74 -18.85
N ASN A 10 -0.85 8.68 -18.94
CA ASN A 10 0.48 8.55 -18.38
C ASN A 10 0.78 9.72 -17.41
N VAL A 11 1.63 9.49 -16.43
CA VAL A 11 2.15 10.53 -15.54
C VAL A 11 3.66 10.50 -15.51
N ARG A 12 4.29 11.63 -15.76
CA ARG A 12 5.71 11.83 -15.58
C ARG A 12 5.97 12.72 -14.37
N LEU A 13 6.70 12.19 -13.40
CA LEU A 13 7.19 12.91 -12.25
C LEU A 13 8.59 13.42 -12.51
N ARG A 14 8.82 14.68 -12.24
CA ARG A 14 10.14 15.30 -12.24
C ARG A 14 10.41 16.02 -10.94
N ILE A 15 11.63 15.96 -10.45
CA ILE A 15 12.13 16.80 -9.36
C ILE A 15 13.19 17.73 -9.93
N LEU A 16 12.97 19.02 -9.73
CA LEU A 16 13.88 20.08 -10.18
C LEU A 16 14.57 20.68 -8.97
N ASN A 17 15.86 20.97 -9.09
CA ASN A 17 16.61 21.72 -8.11
C ASN A 17 16.33 23.24 -8.23
N LYS A 18 16.98 24.04 -7.38
CA LYS A 18 16.82 25.50 -7.35
C LYS A 18 17.15 26.17 -8.69
N SER A 19 18.08 25.62 -9.47
CA SER A 19 18.45 26.14 -10.80
C SER A 19 17.52 25.65 -11.91
N GLY A 20 16.44 24.93 -11.61
CA GLY A 20 15.51 24.40 -12.60
C GLY A 20 16.00 23.14 -13.32
N LYS A 21 17.15 22.60 -12.93
CA LYS A 21 17.69 21.35 -13.52
C LYS A 21 16.98 20.14 -12.95
N TYR A 22 16.59 19.19 -13.80
CA TYR A 22 16.02 17.90 -13.35
C TYR A 22 17.07 17.09 -12.59
N VAL A 23 16.74 16.66 -11.41
CA VAL A 23 17.56 15.74 -10.58
C VAL A 23 16.97 14.35 -10.50
N TYR A 24 15.68 14.21 -10.80
CA TYR A 24 14.97 12.94 -10.79
C TYR A 24 13.85 12.97 -11.83
N GLU A 25 13.65 11.85 -12.52
CA GLU A 25 12.51 11.65 -13.41
C GLU A 25 12.04 10.21 -13.33
N LYS A 26 10.73 10.02 -13.30
CA LYS A 26 10.07 8.71 -13.39
C LYS A 26 8.77 8.86 -14.16
N THR A 27 8.54 7.95 -15.10
CA THR A 27 7.30 7.88 -15.87
C THR A 27 6.49 6.67 -15.42
N TYR A 28 5.21 6.89 -15.18
CA TYR A 28 4.21 5.87 -14.91
C TYR A 28 3.32 5.79 -16.15
N LYS A 29 3.36 4.65 -16.82
CA LYS A 29 2.58 4.43 -18.05
C LYS A 29 1.29 3.70 -17.75
N ASN A 30 0.29 3.91 -18.60
CA ASN A 30 -1.00 3.22 -18.58
C ASN A 30 -1.69 3.31 -17.20
N ILE A 31 -1.71 4.49 -16.61
CA ILE A 31 -2.39 4.74 -15.34
C ILE A 31 -3.90 4.92 -15.50
N GLY A 32 -4.40 4.88 -16.69
CA GLY A 32 -5.79 4.92 -17.11
C GLY A 32 -5.88 4.97 -18.63
N GLY A 33 -7.08 4.98 -19.17
CA GLY A 33 -7.37 4.99 -20.59
C GLY A 33 -8.35 3.90 -20.96
N THR A 34 -8.48 3.60 -22.26
CA THR A 34 -9.30 2.52 -22.79
C THR A 34 -8.43 1.53 -23.55
N ASN A 35 -8.80 0.25 -23.54
CA ASN A 35 -8.18 -0.75 -24.40
C ASN A 35 -8.66 -0.57 -25.85
N PHE A 36 -8.16 -1.40 -26.76
CA PHE A 36 -8.58 -1.41 -28.18
C PHE A 36 -10.10 -1.64 -28.36
N TRP A 37 -10.74 -2.27 -27.38
CA TRP A 37 -12.19 -2.59 -27.40
C TRP A 37 -13.05 -1.51 -26.75
N GLY A 38 -12.46 -0.38 -26.35
CA GLY A 38 -13.16 0.70 -25.66
C GLY A 38 -13.42 0.46 -24.17
N ASP A 39 -13.02 -0.70 -23.61
CA ASP A 39 -13.16 -0.95 -22.19
C ASP A 39 -12.16 -0.11 -21.40
N PRO A 40 -12.57 0.47 -20.26
CA PRO A 40 -11.63 1.20 -19.41
C PRO A 40 -10.48 0.31 -18.99
N VAL A 41 -9.25 0.64 -19.39
CA VAL A 41 -8.03 0.00 -18.84
C VAL A 41 -7.76 0.62 -17.47
N THR A 42 -8.74 0.54 -16.60
CA THR A 42 -8.62 1.12 -15.27
C THR A 42 -8.25 0.08 -14.25
N SER A 43 -6.98 -0.10 -14.08
CA SER A 43 -6.50 -0.49 -12.78
C SER A 43 -6.58 0.67 -11.76
N PHE A 44 -7.25 1.81 -12.08
CA PHE A 44 -7.14 3.07 -11.36
C PHE A 44 -8.47 3.77 -11.10
N ASP A 45 -9.48 3.05 -10.63
CA ASP A 45 -10.58 3.71 -9.96
C ASP A 45 -10.04 4.41 -8.71
N HIS A 46 -9.85 5.75 -8.83
CA HIS A 46 -9.43 6.64 -7.75
C HIS A 46 -8.08 6.35 -7.09
N LYS A 47 -7.11 5.79 -7.80
CA LYS A 47 -5.79 5.55 -7.22
C LYS A 47 -5.00 6.84 -7.05
N THR A 48 -4.64 7.07 -5.81
CA THR A 48 -3.54 7.96 -5.46
C THR A 48 -2.23 7.29 -5.89
N ILE A 49 -1.53 7.88 -6.86
CA ILE A 49 -0.19 7.44 -7.21
C ILE A 49 0.76 7.99 -6.16
N ARG A 50 1.34 7.12 -5.36
CA ARG A 50 2.40 7.50 -4.45
C ARG A 50 3.70 7.70 -5.22
N LEU A 51 4.20 8.93 -5.19
CA LEU A 51 5.43 9.32 -5.82
C LEU A 51 6.50 9.43 -4.74
N ASP A 52 7.27 8.37 -4.54
CA ASP A 52 8.36 8.36 -3.58
C ASP A 52 9.68 8.75 -4.27
N TRP A 53 10.32 9.77 -3.72
CA TRP A 53 11.69 10.10 -4.03
C TRP A 53 12.54 9.99 -2.77
N ASN A 54 13.53 9.12 -2.80
CA ASN A 54 14.44 8.85 -1.68
C ASN A 54 15.59 9.87 -1.55
N GLY A 55 15.51 10.99 -2.26
CA GLY A 55 16.56 12.01 -2.26
C GLY A 55 17.77 11.71 -3.15
N LYS A 56 17.81 10.55 -3.82
CA LYS A 56 18.87 10.23 -4.79
C LYS A 56 18.50 10.70 -6.18
N PRO A 57 19.38 11.40 -6.89
CA PRO A 57 19.18 11.70 -8.31
C PRO A 57 19.09 10.40 -9.13
N SER A 58 18.18 10.36 -10.10
CA SER A 58 18.06 9.22 -11.01
C SER A 58 18.62 9.49 -12.40
N LYS A 59 18.88 10.77 -12.68
CA LYS A 59 19.39 11.17 -14.00
C LYS A 59 20.91 11.04 -14.05
N GLU A 60 21.41 10.50 -15.14
CA GLU A 60 22.84 10.49 -15.44
C GLU A 60 23.36 11.93 -15.59
N ASN A 61 24.56 12.17 -15.12
CA ASN A 61 25.24 13.44 -15.38
C ASN A 61 25.73 13.47 -16.86
N GLU A 62 26.28 14.61 -17.28
CA GLU A 62 26.81 14.79 -18.66
C GLU A 62 27.90 13.78 -19.05
N ALA A 63 28.50 13.11 -18.07
CA ALA A 63 29.48 12.04 -18.28
C ALA A 63 28.84 10.62 -18.30
N GLY A 64 27.52 10.48 -18.36
CA GLY A 64 26.81 9.21 -18.38
C GLY A 64 26.83 8.45 -17.05
N LYS A 65 27.27 9.07 -15.95
CA LYS A 65 27.34 8.43 -14.62
C LYS A 65 26.16 8.87 -13.75
N LYS A 66 25.47 7.91 -13.14
CA LYS A 66 24.42 8.20 -12.15
C LYS A 66 25.06 8.79 -10.89
N PRO A 67 24.56 9.93 -10.39
CA PRO A 67 25.05 10.50 -9.15
C PRO A 67 24.79 9.53 -7.99
N THR A 68 25.80 9.32 -7.15
CA THR A 68 25.71 8.47 -5.95
C THR A 68 25.32 9.25 -4.70
N ALA A 69 25.52 10.57 -4.72
CA ALA A 69 25.22 11.43 -3.58
C ALA A 69 23.72 11.76 -3.50
N TYR A 70 23.22 11.91 -2.28
CA TYR A 70 21.89 12.44 -2.03
C TYR A 70 21.78 13.90 -2.45
N ALA A 71 20.55 14.34 -2.73
CA ALA A 71 20.27 15.74 -3.01
C ALA A 71 20.71 16.63 -1.83
N SER A 72 21.37 17.73 -2.14
CA SER A 72 21.79 18.72 -1.15
C SER A 72 20.58 19.38 -0.49
N ASN A 73 20.78 19.96 0.71
CA ASN A 73 19.76 20.76 1.36
C ASN A 73 19.34 21.94 0.47
N GLY A 74 18.05 22.19 0.37
CA GLY A 74 17.56 23.26 -0.45
C GLY A 74 16.08 23.15 -0.81
N THR A 75 15.63 24.12 -1.60
CA THR A 75 14.28 24.10 -2.16
C THR A 75 14.29 23.39 -3.50
N TYR A 76 13.38 22.46 -3.65
CA TYR A 76 13.12 21.69 -4.86
C TYR A 76 11.70 21.92 -5.34
N LYS A 77 11.47 21.66 -6.62
CA LYS A 77 10.15 21.70 -7.23
C LYS A 77 9.81 20.30 -7.73
N VAL A 78 8.64 19.80 -7.35
CA VAL A 78 8.04 18.64 -8.00
C VAL A 78 7.20 19.12 -9.17
N GLU A 79 7.34 18.46 -10.29
CA GLU A 79 6.54 18.67 -11.50
C GLU A 79 5.87 17.34 -11.87
N LEU A 80 4.56 17.38 -11.97
CA LEU A 80 3.73 16.29 -12.45
C LEU A 80 3.19 16.66 -13.82
N PHE A 81 3.58 15.91 -14.81
CA PHE A 81 3.12 16.05 -16.18
C PHE A 81 2.20 14.90 -16.50
N TYR A 82 0.90 15.17 -16.54
CA TYR A 82 -0.14 14.23 -16.97
C TYR A 82 -0.33 14.38 -18.47
N TYR A 83 -0.33 13.28 -19.20
CA TYR A 83 -0.58 13.33 -20.63
C TYR A 83 -1.37 12.12 -21.10
N VAL A 84 -2.24 12.38 -22.06
CA VAL A 84 -2.99 11.34 -22.78
C VAL A 84 -2.27 11.07 -24.08
N GLU A 85 -1.99 9.79 -24.33
CA GLU A 85 -1.27 9.31 -25.51
C GLU A 85 -2.20 8.41 -26.32
N LYS A 86 -2.29 8.66 -27.62
CA LYS A 86 -2.92 7.79 -28.61
C LYS A 86 -1.91 7.56 -29.74
N ASP A 87 -1.67 6.30 -30.10
CA ASP A 87 -0.70 5.92 -31.15
C ASP A 87 0.69 6.55 -30.93
N GLN A 88 1.15 6.59 -29.69
CA GLN A 88 2.43 7.21 -29.24
C GLN A 88 2.48 8.75 -29.38
N ILE A 89 1.38 9.37 -29.71
CA ILE A 89 1.26 10.83 -29.83
C ILE A 89 0.56 11.39 -28.60
N CYS A 90 1.17 12.39 -27.95
CA CYS A 90 0.55 13.12 -26.85
C CYS A 90 -0.55 14.03 -27.41
N ILE A 91 -1.82 13.67 -27.13
CA ILE A 91 -2.99 14.42 -27.63
C ILE A 91 -3.48 15.48 -26.63
N LYS A 92 -3.18 15.31 -25.35
CA LYS A 92 -3.54 16.25 -24.29
C LYS A 92 -2.58 16.16 -23.11
N SER A 93 -2.24 17.28 -22.50
CA SER A 93 -1.39 17.27 -21.31
C SER A 93 -1.74 18.39 -20.32
N VAL A 94 -1.41 18.14 -19.05
CA VAL A 94 -1.53 19.11 -17.96
C VAL A 94 -0.30 19.01 -17.06
N THR A 95 0.32 20.13 -16.75
CA THR A 95 1.43 20.19 -15.79
C THR A 95 0.96 20.79 -14.48
N LYS A 96 1.29 20.15 -13.35
CA LYS A 96 1.13 20.67 -11.99
C LYS A 96 2.47 20.74 -11.30
N THR A 97 2.72 21.79 -10.56
CA THR A 97 3.99 21.99 -9.84
C THR A 97 3.76 22.37 -8.39
N LYS A 98 4.66 21.92 -7.50
CA LYS A 98 4.68 22.31 -6.09
C LYS A 98 6.13 22.34 -5.59
N SER A 99 6.47 23.36 -4.80
CA SER A 99 7.79 23.44 -4.16
C SER A 99 7.81 22.73 -2.82
N PHE A 100 8.96 22.17 -2.46
CA PHE A 100 9.21 21.53 -1.17
C PHE A 100 10.68 21.74 -0.76
N LYS A 101 10.97 21.58 0.53
CA LYS A 101 12.32 21.71 1.07
C LYS A 101 12.92 20.32 1.35
N VAL A 102 14.17 20.12 0.97
CA VAL A 102 15.01 19.01 1.39
C VAL A 102 15.94 19.51 2.50
N SER A 103 15.99 18.81 3.60
CA SER A 103 16.87 19.13 4.73
C SER A 103 17.48 17.84 5.29
N SER A 104 18.79 17.83 5.48
CA SER A 104 19.49 16.77 6.17
C SER A 104 19.39 16.86 7.69
N LYS A 105 18.91 18.02 8.21
CA LYS A 105 18.65 18.14 9.65
C LYS A 105 17.33 17.50 10.00
N ALA A 106 17.36 16.52 10.87
CA ALA A 106 16.14 16.05 11.52
C ALA A 106 15.47 17.25 12.23
N PRO A 107 14.12 17.35 12.26
CA PRO A 107 13.45 18.38 13.04
C PRO A 107 13.99 18.35 14.47
N SER A 108 14.36 19.51 14.99
CA SER A 108 14.83 19.65 16.38
C SER A 108 13.74 19.17 17.32
N GLY A 109 13.97 18.05 18.00
CA GLY A 109 12.99 17.38 18.88
C GLY A 109 12.83 15.88 18.64
N SER A 110 13.26 15.38 17.51
CA SER A 110 13.25 13.93 17.24
C SER A 110 14.56 13.28 17.71
N LYS A 111 14.63 12.94 19.00
CA LYS A 111 15.65 12.00 19.46
C LYS A 111 15.41 10.65 18.76
N GLY A 112 16.30 10.30 17.82
CA GLY A 112 16.53 8.92 17.43
C GLY A 112 15.50 8.26 16.53
N LEU A 113 14.73 8.99 15.74
CA LEU A 113 13.95 8.41 14.64
C LEU A 113 14.77 8.52 13.35
N ALA A 114 15.52 7.46 13.05
CA ALA A 114 15.88 7.15 11.68
C ALA A 114 14.57 7.01 10.92
N ALA A 115 14.21 8.03 10.19
CA ALA A 115 12.86 8.31 9.82
C ALA A 115 12.41 7.49 8.63
N SER A 116 11.45 6.73 8.83
CA SER A 116 10.30 6.71 7.96
C SER A 116 9.12 7.18 8.82
N THR A 117 8.81 8.45 8.84
CA THR A 117 7.49 8.92 9.30
C THR A 117 6.47 8.40 8.30
N THR A 118 6.18 7.13 8.43
CA THR A 118 5.12 6.49 7.69
C THR A 118 3.83 7.08 8.19
N ILE A 119 3.21 7.85 7.31
CA ILE A 119 1.92 8.48 7.59
C ILE A 119 0.88 7.38 7.46
N PRO A 120 0.00 7.19 8.46
CA PRO A 120 -1.10 6.25 8.33
C PRO A 120 -1.94 6.53 7.08
N GLU A 121 -2.22 5.50 6.31
CA GLU A 121 -3.08 5.56 5.14
C GLU A 121 -4.43 4.90 5.44
N TYR A 122 -5.50 5.57 5.07
CA TYR A 122 -6.86 5.10 5.27
C TYR A 122 -7.45 4.60 3.95
N THR A 123 -8.39 3.65 4.01
CA THR A 123 -9.02 3.09 2.82
C THR A 123 -10.06 4.03 2.20
N GLY A 124 -10.57 4.97 2.99
CA GLY A 124 -11.70 5.82 2.61
C GLY A 124 -13.06 5.16 2.80
N VAL A 125 -13.11 3.91 3.26
CA VAL A 125 -14.33 3.19 3.65
C VAL A 125 -14.46 3.25 5.16
N ASP A 126 -15.37 4.06 5.65
CA ASP A 126 -15.49 4.42 7.08
C ASP A 126 -15.55 3.21 8.02
N THR A 127 -16.29 2.16 7.61
CA THR A 127 -16.44 0.94 8.41
C THR A 127 -15.17 0.09 8.43
N VAL A 128 -14.46 0.03 7.32
CA VAL A 128 -13.17 -0.67 7.19
C VAL A 128 -12.13 0.04 8.04
N ASP A 129 -12.03 1.36 7.92
CA ASP A 129 -11.08 2.18 8.68
C ASP A 129 -11.36 2.11 10.20
N TYR A 130 -12.64 2.11 10.59
CA TYR A 130 -13.03 1.91 11.98
C TYR A 130 -12.58 0.54 12.52
N MET A 131 -12.84 -0.53 11.78
CA MET A 131 -12.42 -1.88 12.18
C MET A 131 -10.90 -2.02 12.20
N ALA A 132 -10.20 -1.48 11.20
CA ALA A 132 -8.74 -1.47 11.15
C ALA A 132 -8.14 -0.80 12.38
N GLU A 133 -8.63 0.38 12.76
CA GLU A 133 -8.16 1.04 13.99
C GLU A 133 -8.43 0.20 15.25
N LYS A 134 -9.58 -0.47 15.33
CA LYS A 134 -9.87 -1.39 16.45
C LYS A 134 -8.91 -2.56 16.51
N MET A 135 -8.54 -3.12 15.37
CA MET A 135 -7.55 -4.19 15.26
C MET A 135 -6.16 -3.69 15.69
N ILE A 136 -5.74 -2.53 15.18
CA ILE A 136 -4.48 -1.86 15.54
C ILE A 136 -4.38 -1.60 17.04
N GLN A 137 -5.47 -1.09 17.65
CA GLN A 137 -5.55 -0.89 19.11
C GLN A 137 -5.45 -2.21 19.87
N SER A 138 -6.17 -3.25 19.41
CA SER A 138 -6.14 -4.58 20.00
C SER A 138 -4.76 -5.24 19.89
N ALA A 139 -4.05 -5.01 18.78
CA ALA A 139 -2.67 -5.43 18.59
C ALA A 139 -1.65 -4.56 19.38
N LYS A 140 -2.14 -3.57 20.15
CA LYS A 140 -1.32 -2.64 20.95
C LYS A 140 -0.26 -1.91 20.13
N ILE A 141 -0.59 -1.55 18.89
CA ILE A 141 0.33 -0.84 17.99
C ILE A 141 0.26 0.67 18.27
N LYS A 142 1.43 1.29 18.38
CA LYS A 142 1.61 2.75 18.50
C LYS A 142 2.33 3.27 17.26
N LEU A 143 2.01 4.46 16.81
CA LEU A 143 2.67 5.09 15.66
C LEU A 143 4.17 5.31 15.87
N THR A 144 4.60 5.44 17.13
CA THR A 144 6.00 5.61 17.53
C THR A 144 6.85 4.33 17.48
N MET A 145 6.24 3.17 17.27
CA MET A 145 6.97 1.90 17.13
C MET A 145 7.73 1.87 15.81
N SER A 146 8.81 1.08 15.75
CA SER A 146 9.52 0.79 14.50
C SER A 146 8.60 0.07 13.51
N GLN A 147 8.89 0.17 12.22
CA GLN A 147 8.13 -0.53 11.17
C GLN A 147 8.13 -2.04 11.41
N ASP A 148 9.28 -2.60 11.79
CA ASP A 148 9.42 -4.03 12.09
C ASP A 148 8.49 -4.46 13.23
N GLU A 149 8.49 -3.72 14.33
CA GLU A 149 7.63 -4.03 15.48
C GLU A 149 6.14 -3.91 15.13
N LYS A 150 5.75 -2.93 14.31
CA LYS A 150 4.37 -2.79 13.83
C LYS A 150 3.95 -4.00 13.00
N VAL A 151 4.76 -4.38 12.00
CA VAL A 151 4.48 -5.54 11.14
C VAL A 151 4.42 -6.81 11.97
N ARG A 152 5.37 -7.00 12.91
CA ARG A 152 5.40 -8.15 13.80
C ARG A 152 4.11 -8.27 14.62
N ARG A 153 3.62 -7.18 15.16
CA ARG A 153 2.36 -7.16 15.94
C ARG A 153 1.14 -7.41 15.09
N ILE A 154 1.07 -6.84 13.88
CA ILE A 154 -0.02 -7.10 12.93
C ILE A 154 -0.05 -8.58 12.56
N TYR A 155 1.10 -9.12 12.15
CA TYR A 155 1.24 -10.52 11.77
C TYR A 155 0.79 -11.44 12.89
N HIS A 156 1.37 -11.27 14.09
CA HIS A 156 0.98 -12.05 15.27
C HIS A 156 -0.51 -11.92 15.60
N TRP A 157 -1.03 -10.70 15.61
CA TRP A 157 -2.43 -10.48 15.95
C TRP A 157 -3.37 -11.15 14.95
N MET A 158 -3.07 -11.11 13.67
CA MET A 158 -3.84 -11.78 12.64
C MET A 158 -3.78 -13.30 12.81
N THR A 159 -2.58 -13.88 12.99
CA THR A 159 -2.41 -15.33 13.13
C THR A 159 -3.19 -15.91 14.33
N VAL A 160 -3.34 -15.12 15.40
CA VAL A 160 -4.10 -15.55 16.59
C VAL A 160 -5.61 -15.32 16.45
N ASN A 161 -6.02 -14.25 15.76
CA ASN A 161 -7.41 -13.79 15.79
C ASN A 161 -8.21 -14.09 14.52
N PHE A 162 -7.56 -14.38 13.40
CA PHE A 162 -8.22 -14.75 12.16
C PHE A 162 -8.30 -16.26 11.99
N LYS A 163 -9.21 -16.70 11.14
CA LYS A 163 -9.37 -18.10 10.74
C LYS A 163 -9.39 -18.18 9.22
N HIS A 164 -8.72 -19.18 8.67
CA HIS A 164 -8.97 -19.57 7.29
C HIS A 164 -10.40 -20.14 7.21
N LYS A 165 -11.25 -19.56 6.37
CA LYS A 165 -12.67 -19.94 6.26
C LYS A 165 -13.11 -19.89 4.82
N HIS A 166 -13.63 -21.00 4.36
CA HIS A 166 -14.38 -21.07 3.12
C HIS A 166 -15.80 -20.52 3.30
N ALA A 167 -16.53 -20.35 2.19
CA ALA A 167 -17.82 -19.67 2.15
C ALA A 167 -18.83 -20.15 3.20
N ASP A 168 -18.98 -21.46 3.39
CA ASP A 168 -19.97 -22.06 4.29
C ASP A 168 -19.68 -21.75 5.77
N GLU A 169 -18.42 -21.84 6.17
CA GLU A 169 -17.98 -21.52 7.52
C GLU A 169 -18.03 -20.02 7.78
N PHE A 170 -17.72 -19.25 6.72
CA PHE A 170 -17.74 -17.80 6.77
C PHE A 170 -19.16 -17.27 7.00
N ALA A 171 -20.17 -17.83 6.33
CA ALA A 171 -21.56 -17.42 6.48
C ALA A 171 -22.05 -17.54 7.93
N LYS A 172 -21.65 -18.61 8.64
CA LYS A 172 -22.02 -18.90 10.03
C LYS A 172 -21.16 -18.18 11.07
N ALA A 173 -20.08 -17.49 10.67
CA ALA A 173 -19.17 -16.86 11.60
C ALA A 173 -19.79 -15.62 12.28
N LYS A 174 -19.49 -15.47 13.58
CA LYS A 174 -19.97 -14.32 14.37
C LYS A 174 -19.32 -13.02 13.92
N ASN A 175 -20.05 -11.93 14.14
CA ASN A 175 -19.51 -10.58 14.02
C ASN A 175 -18.73 -10.20 15.28
N TYR A 176 -17.55 -9.61 15.12
CA TYR A 176 -16.69 -9.19 16.23
C TYR A 176 -16.81 -7.72 16.57
N TYR A 177 -17.37 -6.91 15.68
CA TYR A 177 -17.47 -5.46 15.88
C TYR A 177 -18.92 -5.01 15.82
N ASP A 178 -19.30 -4.17 16.77
CA ASP A 178 -20.56 -3.45 16.69
C ASP A 178 -20.41 -2.30 15.68
N LEU A 179 -21.15 -2.38 14.59
CA LEU A 179 -21.21 -1.36 13.55
C LEU A 179 -22.54 -0.59 13.54
N THR A 180 -23.52 -0.99 14.34
CA THR A 180 -24.92 -0.53 14.26
C THR A 180 -25.32 0.41 15.39
N SER A 181 -24.73 0.29 16.57
CA SER A 181 -25.07 1.17 17.68
C SER A 181 -24.80 2.64 17.39
N THR A 182 -25.55 3.54 17.99
CA THR A 182 -25.36 4.99 17.89
C THR A 182 -23.92 5.42 18.23
N LYS A 183 -23.33 4.75 19.23
CA LYS A 183 -21.94 5.00 19.64
C LYS A 183 -20.94 4.59 18.55
N ALA A 184 -21.16 3.43 17.92
CA ALA A 184 -20.32 2.95 16.81
C ALA A 184 -20.49 3.85 15.59
N GLN A 185 -21.71 4.17 15.20
CA GLN A 185 -22.01 5.04 14.06
C GLN A 185 -21.40 6.44 14.22
N LYS A 186 -21.45 7.03 15.42
CA LYS A 186 -20.77 8.32 15.71
C LYS A 186 -19.27 8.22 15.51
N ARG A 187 -18.64 7.12 15.90
CA ARG A 187 -17.20 6.89 15.68
C ARG A 187 -16.88 6.66 14.22
N ILE A 188 -17.64 5.83 13.53
CA ILE A 188 -17.49 5.53 12.09
C ILE A 188 -17.57 6.84 11.28
N LYS A 189 -18.56 7.69 11.55
CA LYS A 189 -18.70 9.00 10.90
C LYS A 189 -17.49 9.92 11.07
N ASN A 190 -16.72 9.76 12.15
CA ASN A 190 -15.52 10.55 12.38
C ASN A 190 -14.37 10.15 11.42
N TYR A 191 -14.35 8.94 10.91
CA TYR A 191 -13.33 8.52 9.91
C TYR A 191 -13.55 9.22 8.58
N LYS A 192 -14.78 9.42 8.16
CA LYS A 192 -15.10 10.20 6.95
C LYS A 192 -14.50 11.60 7.02
N LYS A 193 -14.56 12.25 8.18
CA LYS A 193 -13.93 13.57 8.39
C LYS A 193 -12.39 13.50 8.33
N LYS A 194 -11.78 12.50 8.98
CA LYS A 194 -10.32 12.29 8.97
C LYS A 194 -9.82 12.01 7.56
N THR A 195 -10.53 11.17 6.82
CA THR A 195 -10.21 10.84 5.43
C THR A 195 -10.26 12.07 4.54
N LEU A 196 -11.33 12.87 4.63
CA LEU A 196 -11.47 14.10 3.87
C LEU A 196 -10.39 15.13 4.24
N GLN A 197 -10.10 15.30 5.53
CA GLN A 197 -9.06 16.21 6.01
C GLN A 197 -7.65 15.76 5.55
N ASN A 198 -7.37 14.47 5.56
CA ASN A 198 -6.11 13.95 5.05
C ASN A 198 -5.97 14.18 3.54
N TYR A 199 -7.06 14.02 2.78
CA TYR A 199 -7.10 14.34 1.35
C TYR A 199 -6.80 15.81 1.09
N GLN A 200 -7.47 16.72 1.81
CA GLN A 200 -7.26 18.17 1.68
C GLN A 200 -5.84 18.59 2.08
N ASN A 201 -5.22 17.90 3.03
CA ASN A 201 -3.85 18.15 3.47
C ASN A 201 -2.79 17.47 2.59
N GLY A 202 -3.16 16.86 1.48
CA GLY A 202 -2.25 16.13 0.59
C GLY A 202 -1.65 14.88 1.20
N LYS A 203 -2.22 14.37 2.29
CA LYS A 203 -1.86 13.06 2.85
C LYS A 203 -2.51 11.99 1.98
N LEU A 204 -1.71 10.98 1.66
CA LEU A 204 -2.18 9.87 0.84
C LEU A 204 -3.29 9.13 1.54
N ILE A 205 -4.36 8.99 0.82
CA ILE A 205 -5.48 8.15 1.17
C ILE A 205 -5.45 7.00 0.20
N PHE A 206 -5.42 5.81 0.72
CA PHE A 206 -5.74 4.65 -0.07
C PHE A 206 -7.19 4.84 -0.52
N GLY A 207 -7.38 5.40 -1.72
CA GLY A 207 -8.69 5.76 -2.23
C GLY A 207 -9.63 4.58 -2.11
N GLY A 208 -10.84 4.82 -1.60
CA GLY A 208 -11.86 3.82 -1.41
C GLY A 208 -12.11 3.05 -2.70
N SER A 209 -11.25 2.09 -3.00
CA SER A 209 -11.51 1.17 -4.08
C SER A 209 -12.72 0.32 -3.67
N SER A 210 -13.53 -0.07 -4.62
CA SER A 210 -14.54 -1.12 -4.46
C SER A 210 -13.96 -2.33 -3.71
N TRP A 211 -12.69 -2.64 -3.96
CA TRP A 211 -11.92 -3.67 -3.28
C TRP A 211 -11.83 -3.51 -1.75
N SER A 212 -11.55 -2.32 -1.22
CA SER A 212 -11.50 -2.12 0.24
C SER A 212 -12.88 -2.30 0.89
N SER A 213 -13.97 -1.94 0.21
CA SER A 213 -15.32 -2.15 0.74
C SER A 213 -15.70 -3.62 0.82
N PHE A 214 -15.20 -4.47 -0.08
CA PHE A 214 -15.38 -5.92 0.00
C PHE A 214 -14.71 -6.55 1.22
N MET A 215 -13.73 -5.90 1.82
CA MET A 215 -13.05 -6.44 3.01
C MET A 215 -13.85 -6.28 4.30
N ALA A 216 -14.87 -5.42 4.32
CA ALA A 216 -15.66 -5.17 5.52
C ALA A 216 -16.24 -6.46 6.18
N PRO A 217 -16.93 -7.36 5.45
CA PRO A 217 -17.45 -8.59 6.06
C PRO A 217 -16.35 -9.52 6.55
N TYR A 218 -15.21 -9.61 5.85
CA TYR A 218 -14.08 -10.46 6.26
C TYR A 218 -13.41 -9.93 7.53
N MET A 219 -13.22 -8.63 7.64
CA MET A 219 -12.75 -7.98 8.85
C MET A 219 -13.75 -8.16 10.01
N GLN A 220 -15.05 -7.99 9.74
CA GLN A 220 -16.11 -8.13 10.72
C GLN A 220 -16.15 -9.54 11.31
N LYS A 221 -15.93 -10.56 10.51
CA LYS A 221 -15.96 -11.97 10.89
C LYS A 221 -14.58 -12.55 11.24
N ARG A 222 -13.53 -11.77 11.08
CA ARG A 222 -12.13 -12.19 11.27
C ARG A 222 -11.82 -13.50 10.56
N GLY A 223 -12.12 -13.57 9.28
CA GLY A 223 -11.94 -14.77 8.48
C GLY A 223 -11.94 -14.49 6.99
N GLY A 224 -11.69 -15.52 6.22
CA GLY A 224 -11.62 -15.49 4.76
C GLY A 224 -10.54 -16.44 4.27
N VAL A 225 -10.29 -16.43 2.97
CA VAL A 225 -9.23 -17.23 2.33
C VAL A 225 -7.96 -16.38 2.15
N CYS A 226 -6.95 -16.92 1.49
CA CYS A 226 -5.63 -16.28 1.34
C CYS A 226 -5.69 -14.85 0.77
N SER A 227 -6.51 -14.60 -0.25
CA SER A 227 -6.66 -13.27 -0.84
C SER A 227 -7.26 -12.25 0.12
N ASP A 228 -8.27 -12.65 0.90
CA ASP A 228 -8.93 -11.78 1.87
C ASP A 228 -7.97 -11.42 3.01
N GLN A 229 -7.24 -12.41 3.49
CA GLN A 229 -6.28 -12.23 4.57
C GLN A 229 -5.09 -11.38 4.14
N ALA A 230 -4.59 -11.61 2.92
CA ALA A 230 -3.53 -10.78 2.35
C ALA A 230 -3.99 -9.32 2.20
N ALA A 231 -5.22 -9.11 1.76
CA ALA A 231 -5.80 -7.79 1.65
C ALA A 231 -5.92 -7.06 2.99
N ILE A 232 -6.42 -7.75 4.01
CA ILE A 232 -6.57 -7.18 5.36
C ILE A 232 -5.20 -6.86 5.98
N PHE A 233 -4.20 -7.70 5.77
CA PHE A 233 -2.84 -7.41 6.21
C PHE A 233 -2.31 -6.09 5.65
N VAL A 234 -2.54 -5.83 4.35
CA VAL A 234 -2.18 -4.55 3.71
C VAL A 234 -2.92 -3.38 4.35
N ILE A 235 -4.23 -3.52 4.55
CA ILE A 235 -5.03 -2.47 5.21
C ILE A 235 -4.46 -2.14 6.60
N LEU A 236 -4.16 -3.14 7.42
CA LEU A 236 -3.62 -2.94 8.76
C LEU A 236 -2.21 -2.34 8.75
N CYS A 237 -1.35 -2.78 7.84
CA CYS A 237 -0.02 -2.20 7.67
C CYS A 237 -0.09 -0.73 7.28
N ASN A 238 -0.90 -0.38 6.30
CA ASN A 238 -1.08 1.00 5.85
C ASN A 238 -1.67 1.89 6.96
N HIS A 239 -2.65 1.39 7.70
CA HIS A 239 -3.19 2.07 8.90
C HIS A 239 -2.13 2.30 10.00
N ALA A 240 -1.19 1.38 10.14
CA ALA A 240 -0.05 1.53 11.04
C ALA A 240 1.08 2.41 10.47
N GLY A 241 0.93 2.86 9.21
CA GLY A 241 1.93 3.63 8.50
C GLY A 241 3.10 2.78 8.00
N VAL A 242 2.86 1.56 7.58
CA VAL A 242 3.84 0.68 6.94
C VAL A 242 3.39 0.39 5.52
N ASP A 243 4.26 0.64 4.56
CA ASP A 243 4.00 0.33 3.15
C ASP A 243 3.98 -1.20 2.95
N ALA A 244 2.88 -1.71 2.42
CA ALA A 244 2.69 -3.14 2.18
C ALA A 244 1.86 -3.38 0.91
N GLY A 245 1.95 -4.58 0.35
CA GLY A 245 1.17 -4.97 -0.81
C GLY A 245 0.89 -6.46 -0.87
N VAL A 246 -0.01 -6.83 -1.78
CA VAL A 246 -0.36 -8.22 -2.07
C VAL A 246 0.55 -8.75 -3.18
N CYS A 247 0.99 -9.98 -3.02
CA CYS A 247 1.62 -10.79 -4.05
C CYS A 247 0.65 -11.89 -4.46
N ASN A 248 0.58 -12.19 -5.74
CA ASN A 248 -0.24 -13.28 -6.28
C ASN A 248 0.65 -14.30 -7.00
N GLY A 249 0.19 -15.53 -7.07
CA GLY A 249 0.88 -16.60 -7.77
C GLY A 249 0.45 -17.97 -7.27
N TYR A 250 1.41 -18.86 -7.02
CA TYR A 250 1.13 -20.21 -6.55
C TYR A 250 1.95 -20.54 -5.31
N TYR A 251 1.35 -21.28 -4.40
CA TYR A 251 2.05 -21.96 -3.33
C TYR A 251 2.40 -23.38 -3.75
N LYS A 252 3.65 -23.78 -3.56
CA LYS A 252 4.13 -25.14 -3.84
C LYS A 252 4.00 -25.98 -2.57
N ASN A 253 3.12 -26.96 -2.60
CA ASN A 253 2.92 -27.92 -1.53
C ASN A 253 4.11 -28.90 -1.41
N LEU A 254 4.17 -29.60 -0.28
CA LEU A 254 5.22 -30.62 -0.04
C LEU A 254 5.18 -31.78 -1.02
N ASP A 255 4.01 -32.13 -1.52
CA ASP A 255 3.80 -33.16 -2.54
C ASP A 255 4.15 -32.72 -3.97
N GLY A 256 4.61 -31.45 -4.13
CA GLY A 256 4.94 -30.86 -5.41
C GLY A 256 3.77 -30.24 -6.18
N THR A 257 2.53 -30.42 -5.71
CA THR A 257 1.36 -29.76 -6.31
C THR A 257 1.42 -28.25 -6.10
N ARG A 258 0.64 -27.49 -6.90
CA ARG A 258 0.57 -26.04 -6.83
C ARG A 258 -0.86 -25.60 -6.63
N ALA A 259 -1.07 -24.70 -5.68
CA ALA A 259 -2.35 -24.06 -5.44
C ALA A 259 -2.23 -22.56 -5.71
N GLY A 260 -3.22 -21.95 -6.38
CA GLY A 260 -3.32 -20.50 -6.50
C GLY A 260 -3.31 -19.87 -5.12
N HIS A 261 -2.49 -18.83 -4.93
CA HIS A 261 -2.26 -18.27 -3.60
C HIS A 261 -1.95 -16.79 -3.63
N SER A 262 -2.32 -16.11 -2.55
CA SER A 262 -2.03 -14.70 -2.31
C SER A 262 -1.33 -14.55 -0.96
N TRP A 263 -0.25 -13.77 -0.96
CA TRP A 263 0.55 -13.45 0.23
C TRP A 263 0.96 -11.97 0.21
N ASN A 264 1.87 -11.58 1.06
CA ASN A 264 2.18 -10.16 1.25
C ASN A 264 3.67 -9.84 1.09
N TYR A 265 3.93 -8.57 0.81
CA TYR A 265 5.17 -7.93 1.16
C TYR A 265 4.91 -6.72 2.06
N ALA A 266 5.91 -6.34 2.84
CA ALA A 266 5.97 -5.04 3.51
C ALA A 266 7.37 -4.44 3.38
N ILE A 267 7.44 -3.11 3.36
CA ILE A 267 8.69 -2.37 3.35
C ILE A 267 9.05 -2.01 4.79
N VAL A 268 10.10 -2.61 5.27
CA VAL A 268 10.62 -2.39 6.63
C VAL A 268 12.03 -1.81 6.51
N ASP A 269 12.21 -0.61 7.03
CA ASP A 269 13.49 0.13 6.98
C ASP A 269 14.07 0.21 5.55
N GLY A 270 13.19 0.49 4.59
CA GLY A 270 13.53 0.61 3.18
C GLY A 270 13.79 -0.71 2.43
N LYS A 271 13.64 -1.85 3.09
CA LYS A 271 13.81 -3.19 2.50
C LYS A 271 12.48 -3.92 2.37
N LYS A 272 12.30 -4.63 1.26
CA LYS A 272 11.12 -5.46 1.01
C LYS A 272 11.31 -6.85 1.62
N TYR A 273 10.37 -7.23 2.50
CA TYR A 273 10.27 -8.57 3.06
C TYR A 273 8.91 -9.17 2.75
N TYR A 274 8.81 -10.49 2.77
CA TYR A 274 7.64 -11.26 2.41
C TYR A 274 7.05 -11.96 3.62
N TYR A 275 5.72 -12.05 3.63
CA TYR A 275 4.92 -12.56 4.74
C TYR A 275 3.77 -13.36 4.17
N ASP A 276 3.48 -14.49 4.76
CA ASP A 276 2.29 -15.28 4.41
C ASP A 276 1.44 -15.50 5.66
N VAL A 277 0.46 -14.63 5.82
CA VAL A 277 -0.42 -14.64 6.98
C VAL A 277 -1.37 -15.83 6.95
N ASP A 278 -1.85 -16.20 5.74
CA ASP A 278 -2.84 -17.26 5.60
C ASP A 278 -2.28 -18.65 5.92
N VAL A 279 -1.11 -18.98 5.37
CA VAL A 279 -0.43 -20.25 5.71
C VAL A 279 -0.08 -20.28 7.19
N GLU A 280 0.33 -19.17 7.77
CA GLU A 280 0.62 -19.10 9.22
C GLU A 280 -0.64 -19.29 10.07
N ILE A 281 -1.78 -18.69 9.68
CA ILE A 281 -3.07 -18.89 10.36
C ILE A 281 -3.48 -20.38 10.33
N GLN A 282 -3.31 -21.03 9.19
CA GLN A 282 -3.61 -22.45 9.06
C GLN A 282 -2.70 -23.31 9.94
N ASN A 283 -1.41 -22.99 9.99
CA ASN A 283 -0.44 -23.68 10.83
C ASN A 283 -0.68 -23.43 12.31
N TYR A 284 -0.98 -22.19 12.70
CA TYR A 284 -1.26 -21.83 14.08
C TYR A 284 -2.50 -22.54 14.62
N SER A 285 -3.54 -22.65 13.82
CA SER A 285 -4.75 -23.41 14.19
C SER A 285 -4.50 -24.91 14.34
N LYS A 286 -3.41 -25.42 13.75
CA LYS A 286 -2.93 -26.80 13.91
C LYS A 286 -1.87 -26.95 15.01
N GLY A 287 -1.62 -25.92 15.81
CA GLY A 287 -0.60 -25.94 16.86
C GLY A 287 0.86 -25.80 16.37
N GLN A 288 1.05 -25.34 15.14
CA GLN A 288 2.37 -25.19 14.50
C GLN A 288 2.83 -23.71 14.41
N GLY A 289 2.42 -22.88 15.34
CA GLY A 289 2.63 -21.43 15.30
C GLY A 289 4.08 -20.97 15.52
N ASP A 290 4.97 -21.28 14.60
CA ASP A 290 6.41 -20.99 14.65
C ASP A 290 6.84 -19.74 13.87
N TYR A 291 5.90 -19.01 13.29
CA TYR A 291 6.19 -17.84 12.42
C TYR A 291 7.11 -18.16 11.24
N TYR A 292 6.97 -19.34 10.68
CA TYR A 292 7.81 -19.78 9.58
C TYR A 292 7.78 -18.81 8.39
N TRP A 293 6.62 -18.19 8.10
CA TRP A 293 6.43 -17.28 6.98
C TRP A 293 6.51 -15.79 7.36
N TYR A 294 7.08 -15.49 8.51
CA TYR A 294 7.35 -14.11 8.91
C TYR A 294 8.67 -13.60 8.32
N LYS A 295 8.66 -12.38 7.75
CA LYS A 295 9.84 -11.60 7.35
C LYS A 295 10.86 -12.35 6.47
N LYS A 296 10.38 -13.01 5.42
CA LYS A 296 11.24 -13.73 4.47
C LYS A 296 11.87 -12.79 3.45
N THR A 297 13.12 -13.04 3.08
CA THR A 297 13.74 -12.45 1.89
C THR A 297 13.10 -13.04 0.62
N LEU A 298 13.28 -12.37 -0.53
CA LEU A 298 12.79 -12.90 -1.81
C LEU A 298 13.31 -14.32 -2.11
N LYS A 299 14.59 -14.57 -1.82
CA LYS A 299 15.21 -15.89 -2.00
C LYS A 299 14.54 -16.96 -1.13
N GLN A 300 14.19 -16.61 0.10
CA GLN A 300 13.49 -17.52 1.02
C GLN A 300 12.04 -17.74 0.58
N ALA A 301 11.32 -16.67 0.21
CA ALA A 301 9.94 -16.77 -0.25
C ALA A 301 9.81 -17.64 -1.51
N LYS A 302 10.72 -17.50 -2.47
CA LYS A 302 10.74 -18.29 -3.71
C LYS A 302 10.93 -19.82 -3.52
N LYS A 303 11.24 -20.30 -2.33
CA LYS A 303 11.30 -21.75 -2.07
C LYS A 303 9.94 -22.40 -2.24
N ASN A 304 8.88 -21.76 -1.78
CA ASN A 304 7.51 -22.27 -1.78
C ASN A 304 6.51 -21.39 -2.52
N HIS A 305 6.86 -20.11 -2.81
CA HIS A 305 6.00 -19.18 -3.54
C HIS A 305 6.53 -18.95 -4.94
N ILE A 306 5.66 -19.14 -5.93
CA ILE A 306 5.93 -18.88 -7.35
C ILE A 306 5.21 -17.58 -7.68
N PHE A 307 5.98 -16.52 -7.90
CA PHE A 307 5.46 -15.18 -8.20
C PHE A 307 4.99 -15.09 -9.65
N GLN A 308 3.84 -14.51 -9.87
CA GLN A 308 3.33 -14.09 -11.18
C GLN A 308 3.71 -12.65 -11.50
#